data_26215d0ed95daa0593e3f2528664d906
#
_entry.id   26215d0ed95daa0593e3f2528664d906
#
_cell.length_a   1.000
_cell.length_b   1.000
_cell.length_c   1.000
_cell.angle_alpha   90.00
_cell.angle_beta   90.00
_cell.angle_gamma   90.00
#
_symmetry.space_group_name_H-M   'P 1'
#
loop_
_entity.id
_entity.type
_entity.pdbx_description
1 polymer ?
#
loop_
_entity_poly.entity_id
_entity_poly.type
_entity_poly.pdbx_seq_one_letter_code
_entity_poly.pdbx_strand_id
1 'polypeptide(L)'
;MSSHSTPDHGSLDVFRLDGRVAIVTGASAGLGAHFARVLHGAGATVVVAARRLDRLTALVDELPGTLAIQADLARADDREHLIERTVAEVGAPRILVNNAGVGYKVPVEAEELDWFREVMEVNVTAIWHLSKLCAPHMIEAGSGNIVNIASMFGMVGASPVKQAHYCASKGAVINLSRELGLQWARKGIRVNALCPGWFPSEMTAAMDDEASMDFVRTMSPIPRLGELRELDGALLLLASDAASFMVGSSVVVDGGWTAR
;
A
#
# COMPACT_ATOMS: atom_id res chain seq x y z
N MET A 1 34.23 -18.69 -13.40
CA MET A 1 33.85 -17.73 -12.34
C MET A 1 33.87 -16.36 -12.98
N SER A 2 32.74 -15.86 -13.49
CA SER A 2 32.68 -14.53 -14.09
C SER A 2 32.41 -13.53 -12.94
N SER A 3 33.38 -12.66 -12.72
CA SER A 3 33.24 -11.52 -11.80
C SER A 3 32.17 -10.57 -12.34
N HIS A 4 30.94 -10.66 -11.81
CA HIS A 4 29.97 -9.60 -11.99
C HIS A 4 30.44 -8.45 -11.11
N SER A 5 31.09 -7.46 -11.73
CA SER A 5 31.31 -6.17 -11.10
C SER A 5 29.93 -5.54 -10.86
N THR A 6 29.46 -5.52 -9.62
CA THR A 6 28.34 -4.66 -9.22
C THR A 6 28.74 -3.22 -9.53
N PRO A 7 27.89 -2.46 -10.26
CA PRO A 7 28.13 -1.02 -10.43
C PRO A 7 28.26 -0.37 -9.05
N ASP A 8 29.23 0.49 -8.87
CA ASP A 8 29.42 1.30 -7.66
C ASP A 8 28.31 2.39 -7.65
N HIS A 9 27.10 1.96 -7.28
CA HIS A 9 25.99 2.88 -7.01
C HIS A 9 26.23 3.47 -5.64
N GLY A 10 26.19 4.78 -5.51
CA GLY A 10 26.18 5.45 -4.21
C GLY A 10 25.14 4.79 -3.28
N SER A 11 25.42 4.67 -1.99
CA SER A 11 24.60 3.91 -1.03
C SER A 11 23.11 4.31 -1.00
N LEU A 12 22.75 5.49 -1.52
CA LEU A 12 21.38 5.98 -1.63
C LEU A 12 20.71 5.70 -2.99
N ASP A 13 21.48 5.36 -4.02
CA ASP A 13 20.92 5.10 -5.36
C ASP A 13 20.03 3.86 -5.39
N VAL A 14 20.20 2.94 -4.44
CA VAL A 14 19.34 1.76 -4.28
C VAL A 14 17.86 2.09 -4.00
N PHE A 15 17.58 3.32 -3.56
CA PHE A 15 16.22 3.82 -3.31
C PHE A 15 15.58 4.49 -4.52
N ARG A 16 16.33 4.71 -5.60
CA ARG A 16 15.81 5.36 -6.80
C ARG A 16 14.91 4.41 -7.60
N LEU A 17 13.94 5.02 -8.27
CA LEU A 17 12.89 4.30 -9.02
C LEU A 17 12.83 4.73 -10.50
N ASP A 18 13.91 5.33 -11.01
CA ASP A 18 13.98 5.82 -12.38
C ASP A 18 13.64 4.74 -13.40
N GLY A 19 12.77 5.09 -14.36
CA GLY A 19 12.34 4.17 -15.41
C GLY A 19 11.38 3.06 -14.94
N ARG A 20 10.88 3.11 -13.71
CA ARG A 20 9.90 2.14 -13.18
C ARG A 20 8.50 2.73 -13.18
N VAL A 21 7.54 1.97 -13.70
CA VAL A 21 6.11 2.31 -13.58
C VAL A 21 5.59 1.81 -12.24
N ALA A 22 4.99 2.71 -11.45
CA ALA A 22 4.43 2.44 -10.13
C ALA A 22 2.92 2.73 -10.10
N ILE A 23 2.11 1.73 -9.77
CA ILE A 23 0.67 1.89 -9.56
C ILE A 23 0.42 2.12 -8.06
N VAL A 24 -0.34 3.17 -7.73
CA VAL A 24 -0.80 3.44 -6.36
C VAL A 24 -2.32 3.46 -6.32
N THR A 25 -2.92 2.54 -5.59
CA THR A 25 -4.37 2.46 -5.41
C THR A 25 -4.83 3.28 -4.19
N GLY A 26 -6.09 3.78 -4.25
CA GLY A 26 -6.62 4.63 -3.17
C GLY A 26 -5.90 5.99 -3.09
N ALA A 27 -5.40 6.50 -4.21
CA ALA A 27 -4.55 7.69 -4.27
C ALA A 27 -5.30 9.03 -4.22
N SER A 28 -6.63 9.02 -4.05
CA SER A 28 -7.42 10.27 -4.02
C SER A 28 -7.27 11.08 -2.72
N ALA A 29 -6.66 10.55 -1.68
CA ALA A 29 -6.44 11.22 -0.40
C ALA A 29 -5.43 10.49 0.51
N GLY A 30 -5.07 11.13 1.64
CA GLY A 30 -4.34 10.51 2.75
C GLY A 30 -3.03 9.83 2.32
N LEU A 31 -2.82 8.60 2.81
CA LEU A 31 -1.59 7.84 2.57
C LEU A 31 -1.34 7.61 1.07
N GLY A 32 -2.39 7.27 0.29
CA GLY A 32 -2.22 6.96 -1.12
C GLY A 32 -1.74 8.15 -1.95
N ALA A 33 -2.29 9.34 -1.72
CA ALA A 33 -1.83 10.57 -2.37
C ALA A 33 -0.39 10.91 -1.95
N HIS A 34 -0.07 10.71 -0.67
CA HIS A 34 1.28 10.90 -0.17
C HIS A 34 2.27 9.91 -0.80
N PHE A 35 1.93 8.64 -0.86
CA PHE A 35 2.76 7.60 -1.48
C PHE A 35 3.02 7.87 -2.97
N ALA A 36 2.03 8.38 -3.70
CA ALA A 36 2.23 8.79 -5.09
C ALA A 36 3.30 9.88 -5.22
N ARG A 37 3.26 10.90 -4.34
CA ARG A 37 4.28 11.97 -4.30
C ARG A 37 5.69 11.42 -3.99
N VAL A 38 5.78 10.53 -3.03
CA VAL A 38 7.07 9.92 -2.62
C VAL A 38 7.68 9.11 -3.76
N LEU A 39 6.88 8.25 -4.42
CA LEU A 39 7.36 7.42 -5.53
C LEU A 39 7.73 8.27 -6.77
N HIS A 40 6.93 9.31 -7.08
CA HIS A 40 7.24 10.26 -8.13
C HIS A 40 8.56 11.01 -7.83
N GLY A 41 8.73 11.50 -6.60
CA GLY A 41 9.95 12.15 -6.15
C GLY A 41 11.20 11.26 -6.20
N ALA A 42 11.02 9.93 -6.09
CA ALA A 42 12.08 8.94 -6.24
C ALA A 42 12.39 8.58 -7.71
N GLY A 43 11.64 9.14 -8.69
CA GLY A 43 11.87 8.98 -10.13
C GLY A 43 10.95 7.98 -10.83
N ALA A 44 9.92 7.45 -10.17
CA ALA A 44 8.95 6.56 -10.80
C ALA A 44 7.98 7.33 -11.72
N THR A 45 7.58 6.70 -12.83
CA THR A 45 6.37 7.07 -13.55
C THR A 45 5.18 6.54 -12.78
N VAL A 46 4.34 7.42 -12.22
CA VAL A 46 3.28 7.01 -11.31
C VAL A 46 1.93 6.90 -12.04
N VAL A 47 1.17 5.85 -11.70
CA VAL A 47 -0.24 5.70 -12.05
C VAL A 47 -1.05 5.75 -10.77
N VAL A 48 -1.99 6.68 -10.68
CA VAL A 48 -2.84 6.89 -9.52
C VAL A 48 -4.25 6.40 -9.81
N ALA A 49 -4.79 5.53 -8.93
CA ALA A 49 -6.11 4.94 -9.12
C ALA A 49 -7.00 5.14 -7.90
N ALA A 50 -8.23 5.60 -8.11
CA ALA A 50 -9.28 5.71 -7.11
C ALA A 50 -10.65 5.98 -7.78
N ARG A 51 -11.73 6.00 -6.97
CA ARG A 51 -13.09 6.31 -7.45
C ARG A 51 -13.29 7.79 -7.79
N ARG A 52 -12.62 8.71 -7.09
CA ARG A 52 -12.78 10.18 -7.21
C ARG A 52 -11.81 10.74 -8.22
N LEU A 53 -12.26 10.85 -9.47
CA LEU A 53 -11.42 11.32 -10.58
C LEU A 53 -10.97 12.77 -10.41
N ASP A 54 -11.83 13.64 -9.90
CA ASP A 54 -11.51 15.05 -9.62
C ASP A 54 -10.28 15.21 -8.72
N ARG A 55 -10.19 14.41 -7.66
CA ARG A 55 -9.03 14.42 -6.75
C ARG A 55 -7.78 13.81 -7.38
N LEU A 56 -7.94 12.79 -8.24
CA LEU A 56 -6.81 12.25 -8.98
C LEU A 56 -6.26 13.27 -9.98
N THR A 57 -7.14 14.01 -10.66
CA THR A 57 -6.72 15.06 -11.59
C THR A 57 -5.93 16.16 -10.87
N ALA A 58 -6.41 16.63 -9.73
CA ALA A 58 -5.65 17.59 -8.91
C ALA A 58 -4.27 17.07 -8.49
N LEU A 59 -4.15 15.77 -8.16
CA LEU A 59 -2.86 15.16 -7.83
C LEU A 59 -1.93 15.06 -9.05
N VAL A 60 -2.47 14.77 -10.23
CA VAL A 60 -1.69 14.72 -11.50
C VAL A 60 -1.16 16.10 -11.87
N ASP A 61 -1.92 17.17 -11.62
CA ASP A 61 -1.47 18.56 -11.85
C ASP A 61 -0.23 18.91 -10.98
N GLU A 62 -0.12 18.28 -9.80
CA GLU A 62 1.06 18.43 -8.92
C GLU A 62 2.25 17.57 -9.36
N LEU A 63 2.00 16.45 -10.07
CA LEU A 63 2.99 15.39 -10.37
C LEU A 63 3.10 15.17 -11.89
N PRO A 64 3.88 15.97 -12.61
CA PRO A 64 4.00 15.89 -14.07
C PRO A 64 4.38 14.48 -14.55
N GLY A 65 3.71 14.00 -15.61
CA GLY A 65 3.94 12.64 -16.15
C GLY A 65 3.23 11.51 -15.39
N THR A 66 2.38 11.85 -14.41
CA THR A 66 1.53 10.87 -13.71
C THR A 66 0.24 10.62 -14.49
N LEU A 67 -0.22 9.36 -14.53
CA LEU A 67 -1.49 8.96 -15.16
C LEU A 67 -2.58 8.77 -14.11
N ALA A 68 -3.73 9.40 -14.28
CA ALA A 68 -4.92 9.18 -13.45
C ALA A 68 -5.87 8.18 -14.11
N ILE A 69 -6.27 7.16 -13.37
CA ILE A 69 -7.27 6.18 -13.81
C ILE A 69 -8.37 6.06 -12.75
N GLN A 70 -9.60 6.39 -13.15
CA GLN A 70 -10.74 6.15 -12.27
C GLN A 70 -11.02 4.64 -12.19
N ALA A 71 -11.08 4.11 -10.98
CA ALA A 71 -11.38 2.70 -10.74
C ALA A 71 -12.07 2.49 -9.39
N ASP A 72 -13.13 1.69 -9.38
CA ASP A 72 -13.71 1.13 -8.18
C ASP A 72 -13.15 -0.28 -7.95
N LEU A 73 -12.29 -0.43 -6.97
CA LEU A 73 -11.61 -1.70 -6.74
C LEU A 73 -12.52 -2.82 -6.20
N ALA A 74 -13.78 -2.53 -5.85
CA ALA A 74 -14.78 -3.56 -5.61
C ALA A 74 -15.18 -4.29 -6.91
N ARG A 75 -14.90 -3.73 -8.09
CA ARG A 75 -15.27 -4.26 -9.39
C ARG A 75 -14.07 -4.92 -10.08
N ALA A 76 -14.25 -6.17 -10.54
CA ALA A 76 -13.19 -6.90 -11.25
C ALA A 76 -12.80 -6.20 -12.56
N ASP A 77 -13.79 -5.75 -13.34
CA ASP A 77 -13.59 -5.09 -14.63
C ASP A 77 -12.75 -3.80 -14.48
N ASP A 78 -12.97 -3.02 -13.41
CA ASP A 78 -12.21 -1.80 -13.17
C ASP A 78 -10.74 -2.11 -12.81
N ARG A 79 -10.49 -3.22 -12.10
CA ARG A 79 -9.13 -3.71 -11.80
C ARG A 79 -8.39 -4.15 -13.07
N GLU A 80 -9.07 -4.86 -13.97
CA GLU A 80 -8.52 -5.28 -15.27
C GLU A 80 -8.23 -4.05 -16.14
N HIS A 81 -9.20 -3.16 -16.28
CA HIS A 81 -9.05 -1.90 -17.01
C HIS A 81 -7.89 -1.03 -16.49
N LEU A 82 -7.68 -0.97 -15.16
CA LEU A 82 -6.55 -0.26 -14.57
C LEU A 82 -5.22 -0.79 -15.09
N ILE A 83 -5.03 -2.10 -15.13
CA ILE A 83 -3.77 -2.69 -15.59
C ILE A 83 -3.62 -2.55 -17.10
N GLU A 84 -4.66 -2.81 -17.89
CA GLU A 84 -4.65 -2.65 -19.34
C GLU A 84 -4.27 -1.23 -19.75
N ARG A 85 -4.91 -0.23 -19.16
CA ARG A 85 -4.59 1.19 -19.44
C ARG A 85 -3.18 1.56 -19.00
N THR A 86 -2.75 1.08 -17.83
CA THR A 86 -1.37 1.31 -17.37
C THR A 86 -0.36 0.81 -18.41
N VAL A 87 -0.53 -0.43 -18.87
CA VAL A 87 0.39 -1.03 -19.84
C VAL A 87 0.37 -0.29 -21.18
N ALA A 88 -0.81 0.09 -21.65
CA ALA A 88 -0.98 0.77 -22.94
C ALA A 88 -0.43 2.21 -22.95
N GLU A 89 -0.55 2.95 -21.84
CA GLU A 89 -0.25 4.38 -21.82
C GLU A 89 1.13 4.73 -21.27
N VAL A 90 1.63 3.96 -20.27
CA VAL A 90 2.90 4.27 -19.59
C VAL A 90 3.86 3.08 -19.49
N GLY A 91 3.40 1.89 -19.86
CA GLY A 91 4.22 0.68 -19.89
C GLY A 91 3.98 -0.29 -18.73
N ALA A 92 4.73 -1.37 -18.73
CA ALA A 92 4.56 -2.49 -17.80
C ALA A 92 4.82 -2.08 -16.33
N PRO A 93 3.89 -2.37 -15.40
CA PRO A 93 4.07 -2.03 -14.00
C PRO A 93 5.22 -2.84 -13.37
N ARG A 94 6.10 -2.15 -12.65
CA ARG A 94 7.20 -2.73 -11.88
C ARG A 94 6.99 -2.61 -10.38
N ILE A 95 6.13 -1.68 -9.97
CA ILE A 95 5.79 -1.43 -8.58
C ILE A 95 4.26 -1.37 -8.46
N LEU A 96 3.70 -2.11 -7.51
CA LEU A 96 2.29 -2.04 -7.14
C LEU A 96 2.17 -1.72 -5.66
N VAL A 97 1.58 -0.57 -5.33
CA VAL A 97 1.22 -0.19 -3.96
C VAL A 97 -0.28 -0.36 -3.78
N ASN A 98 -0.68 -1.47 -3.18
CA ASN A 98 -2.05 -1.77 -2.82
C ASN A 98 -2.40 -1.01 -1.53
N ASN A 99 -2.81 0.25 -1.67
CA ASN A 99 -3.13 1.11 -0.54
C ASN A 99 -4.65 1.29 -0.32
N ALA A 100 -5.46 1.14 -1.34
CA ALA A 100 -6.91 1.25 -1.19
C ALA A 100 -7.44 0.35 -0.07
N GLY A 101 -8.32 0.89 0.75
CA GLY A 101 -8.94 0.14 1.83
C GLY A 101 -10.12 0.89 2.41
N VAL A 102 -11.04 0.12 2.98
CA VAL A 102 -12.24 0.61 3.67
C VAL A 102 -12.36 -0.08 5.02
N GLY A 103 -13.10 0.56 5.93
CA GLY A 103 -13.39 -0.02 7.24
C GLY A 103 -14.40 0.83 7.99
N TYR A 104 -15.17 0.20 8.86
CA TYR A 104 -16.25 0.81 9.64
C TYR A 104 -15.97 0.64 11.13
N LYS A 105 -16.35 1.59 11.95
CA LYS A 105 -16.27 1.48 13.41
C LYS A 105 -17.62 1.01 13.93
N VAL A 106 -17.80 -0.29 14.05
CA VAL A 106 -19.07 -0.90 14.47
C VAL A 106 -18.81 -2.14 15.34
N PRO A 107 -19.56 -2.34 16.44
CA PRO A 107 -19.49 -3.58 17.20
C PRO A 107 -20.01 -4.75 16.34
N VAL A 108 -19.41 -5.94 16.50
CA VAL A 108 -19.72 -7.11 15.67
C VAL A 108 -21.18 -7.53 15.72
N GLU A 109 -21.85 -7.27 16.83
CA GLU A 109 -23.28 -7.58 17.03
C GLU A 109 -24.20 -6.70 16.16
N ALA A 110 -23.71 -5.54 15.70
CA ALA A 110 -24.43 -4.61 14.82
C ALA A 110 -23.83 -4.53 13.42
N GLU A 111 -22.85 -5.37 13.12
CA GLU A 111 -22.19 -5.40 11.82
C GLU A 111 -23.05 -6.12 10.78
N GLU A 112 -23.35 -5.44 9.68
CA GLU A 112 -24.06 -6.03 8.55
C GLU A 112 -23.12 -6.93 7.74
N LEU A 113 -23.61 -8.10 7.30
CA LEU A 113 -22.83 -9.06 6.51
C LEU A 113 -22.30 -8.43 5.21
N ASP A 114 -23.05 -7.51 4.61
CA ASP A 114 -22.63 -6.84 3.38
C ASP A 114 -21.46 -5.86 3.61
N TRP A 115 -21.37 -5.23 4.77
CA TRP A 115 -20.19 -4.44 5.14
C TRP A 115 -18.94 -5.31 5.30
N PHE A 116 -19.09 -6.49 5.93
CA PHE A 116 -18.00 -7.46 6.03
C PHE A 116 -17.52 -7.89 4.63
N ARG A 117 -18.47 -8.21 3.73
CA ARG A 117 -18.17 -8.60 2.35
C ARG A 117 -17.46 -7.48 1.57
N GLU A 118 -17.96 -6.26 1.67
CA GLU A 118 -17.35 -5.09 1.02
C GLU A 118 -15.90 -4.88 1.49
N VAL A 119 -15.67 -4.96 2.81
CA VAL A 119 -14.31 -4.81 3.36
C VAL A 119 -13.40 -5.92 2.87
N MET A 120 -13.85 -7.16 2.83
CA MET A 120 -13.05 -8.27 2.29
C MET A 120 -12.81 -8.11 0.78
N GLU A 121 -13.78 -7.65 0.02
CA GLU A 121 -13.64 -7.42 -1.42
C GLU A 121 -12.58 -6.35 -1.72
N VAL A 122 -12.68 -5.18 -1.08
CA VAL A 122 -11.75 -4.08 -1.32
C VAL A 122 -10.37 -4.34 -0.70
N ASN A 123 -10.33 -4.80 0.55
CA ASN A 123 -9.07 -4.89 1.30
C ASN A 123 -8.27 -6.18 1.01
N VAL A 124 -8.91 -7.23 0.48
CA VAL A 124 -8.25 -8.54 0.29
C VAL A 124 -8.36 -9.01 -1.16
N THR A 125 -9.60 -9.16 -1.69
CA THR A 125 -9.82 -9.68 -3.05
C THR A 125 -9.17 -8.77 -4.09
N ALA A 126 -9.34 -7.45 -3.96
CA ALA A 126 -8.75 -6.49 -4.89
C ALA A 126 -7.21 -6.54 -4.87
N ILE A 127 -6.59 -6.65 -3.69
CA ILE A 127 -5.14 -6.78 -3.55
C ILE A 127 -4.63 -8.04 -4.26
N TRP A 128 -5.28 -9.19 -4.00
CA TRP A 128 -4.94 -10.44 -4.66
C TRP A 128 -5.08 -10.34 -6.18
N HIS A 129 -6.21 -9.79 -6.67
CA HIS A 129 -6.50 -9.71 -8.09
C HIS A 129 -5.53 -8.78 -8.82
N LEU A 130 -5.29 -7.56 -8.31
CA LEU A 130 -4.31 -6.64 -8.89
C LEU A 130 -2.90 -7.23 -8.88
N SER A 131 -2.50 -7.90 -7.81
CA SER A 131 -1.21 -8.58 -7.75
C SER A 131 -1.10 -9.68 -8.82
N LYS A 132 -2.16 -10.47 -9.02
CA LYS A 132 -2.26 -11.49 -10.07
C LYS A 132 -2.16 -10.87 -11.47
N LEU A 133 -2.84 -9.76 -11.72
CA LEU A 133 -2.83 -9.06 -13.01
C LEU A 133 -1.45 -8.42 -13.33
N CYS A 134 -0.77 -7.88 -12.33
CA CYS A 134 0.57 -7.32 -12.51
C CYS A 134 1.67 -8.38 -12.66
N ALA A 135 1.50 -9.56 -12.06
CA ALA A 135 2.55 -10.59 -12.00
C ALA A 135 3.10 -11.01 -13.36
N PRO A 136 2.32 -11.23 -14.44
CA PRO A 136 2.89 -11.59 -15.76
C PRO A 136 3.88 -10.55 -16.28
N HIS A 137 3.57 -9.27 -16.17
CA HIS A 137 4.43 -8.17 -16.61
C HIS A 137 5.73 -8.08 -15.79
N MET A 138 5.61 -8.29 -14.47
CA MET A 138 6.76 -8.32 -13.57
C MET A 138 7.67 -9.54 -13.81
N ILE A 139 7.08 -10.71 -14.11
CA ILE A 139 7.80 -11.92 -14.42
C ILE A 139 8.56 -11.76 -15.75
N GLU A 140 7.92 -11.25 -16.78
CA GLU A 140 8.55 -10.99 -18.10
C GLU A 140 9.73 -10.02 -17.94
N ALA A 141 9.57 -9.00 -17.11
CA ALA A 141 10.63 -8.05 -16.83
C ALA A 141 11.72 -8.58 -15.86
N GLY A 142 11.55 -9.80 -15.30
CA GLY A 142 12.47 -10.42 -14.35
C GLY A 142 12.57 -9.71 -12.99
N SER A 143 11.67 -8.75 -12.69
CA SER A 143 11.67 -8.00 -11.43
C SER A 143 10.35 -7.29 -11.21
N GLY A 144 9.89 -7.30 -9.95
CA GLY A 144 8.69 -6.58 -9.52
C GLY A 144 8.64 -6.42 -8.01
N ASN A 145 7.98 -5.35 -7.56
CA ASN A 145 7.80 -5.04 -6.14
C ASN A 145 6.33 -4.78 -5.83
N ILE A 146 5.74 -5.57 -4.96
CA ILE A 146 4.37 -5.38 -4.48
C ILE A 146 4.42 -4.99 -3.01
N VAL A 147 3.89 -3.82 -2.68
CA VAL A 147 3.78 -3.29 -1.33
C VAL A 147 2.30 -3.27 -0.96
N ASN A 148 1.90 -4.15 -0.07
CA ASN A 148 0.53 -4.20 0.43
C ASN A 148 0.41 -3.38 1.70
N ILE A 149 -0.46 -2.38 1.71
CA ILE A 149 -0.70 -1.57 2.91
C ILE A 149 -1.67 -2.33 3.82
N ALA A 150 -1.09 -2.98 4.83
CA ALA A 150 -1.81 -3.66 5.87
C ALA A 150 -2.21 -2.66 7.00
N SER A 151 -1.97 -3.00 8.23
CA SER A 151 -2.19 -2.17 9.42
C SER A 151 -1.57 -2.85 10.64
N MET A 152 -1.24 -2.09 11.68
CA MET A 152 -1.00 -2.63 13.01
C MET A 152 -2.15 -3.52 13.49
N PHE A 153 -3.39 -3.22 13.09
CA PHE A 153 -4.58 -4.03 13.42
C PHE A 153 -4.72 -5.33 12.61
N GLY A 154 -3.81 -5.60 11.71
CA GLY A 154 -3.61 -6.95 11.15
C GLY A 154 -2.74 -7.85 12.03
N MET A 155 -2.06 -7.27 13.04
CA MET A 155 -1.15 -7.97 13.95
C MET A 155 -1.74 -8.12 15.35
N VAL A 156 -2.57 -7.16 15.78
CA VAL A 156 -3.21 -7.13 17.10
C VAL A 156 -4.68 -6.74 16.98
N GLY A 157 -5.47 -7.01 18.01
CA GLY A 157 -6.87 -6.55 18.10
C GLY A 157 -6.95 -5.03 18.25
N ALA A 158 -8.05 -4.45 17.78
CA ALA A 158 -8.28 -3.01 17.75
C ALA A 158 -8.96 -2.43 19.00
N SER A 159 -9.24 -3.25 20.04
CA SER A 159 -9.92 -2.76 21.25
C SER A 159 -9.27 -1.50 21.83
N PRO A 160 -10.05 -0.51 22.25
CA PRO A 160 -11.51 -0.46 22.32
C PRO A 160 -12.21 -0.08 21.00
N VAL A 161 -11.49 0.21 19.93
CA VAL A 161 -12.07 0.49 18.62
C VAL A 161 -12.66 -0.80 18.05
N LYS A 162 -13.96 -0.81 17.78
CA LYS A 162 -14.69 -1.99 17.32
C LYS A 162 -14.69 -2.04 15.79
N GLN A 163 -13.94 -2.96 15.19
CA GLN A 163 -13.80 -3.10 13.73
C GLN A 163 -13.28 -4.50 13.34
N ALA A 164 -14.04 -5.55 13.66
CA ALA A 164 -13.64 -6.94 13.47
C ALA A 164 -13.31 -7.26 11.99
N HIS A 165 -14.16 -6.84 11.04
CA HIS A 165 -13.94 -7.00 9.60
C HIS A 165 -12.61 -6.40 9.13
N TYR A 166 -12.26 -5.19 9.62
CA TYR A 166 -11.01 -4.52 9.25
C TYR A 166 -9.80 -5.29 9.78
N CYS A 167 -9.80 -5.68 11.06
CA CYS A 167 -8.72 -6.48 11.64
C CYS A 167 -8.54 -7.80 10.89
N ALA A 168 -9.65 -8.49 10.59
CA ALA A 168 -9.62 -9.73 9.81
C ALA A 168 -9.01 -9.50 8.41
N SER A 169 -9.45 -8.45 7.71
CA SER A 169 -8.94 -8.14 6.37
C SER A 169 -7.45 -7.80 6.38
N LYS A 170 -6.99 -7.01 7.36
CA LYS A 170 -5.57 -6.62 7.45
C LYS A 170 -4.67 -7.76 7.92
N GLY A 171 -5.17 -8.67 8.75
CA GLY A 171 -4.50 -9.94 9.05
C GLY A 171 -4.37 -10.83 7.81
N ALA A 172 -5.42 -10.93 7.00
CA ALA A 172 -5.39 -11.64 5.73
C ALA A 172 -4.36 -11.05 4.77
N VAL A 173 -4.25 -9.71 4.64
CA VAL A 173 -3.26 -9.02 3.80
C VAL A 173 -1.83 -9.38 4.22
N ILE A 174 -1.54 -9.41 5.52
CA ILE A 174 -0.21 -9.79 6.03
C ILE A 174 0.15 -11.21 5.58
N ASN A 175 -0.76 -12.18 5.74
CA ASN A 175 -0.46 -13.56 5.37
C ASN A 175 -0.48 -13.77 3.85
N LEU A 176 -1.36 -13.09 3.11
CA LEU A 176 -1.37 -13.07 1.66
C LEU A 176 -0.03 -12.55 1.09
N SER A 177 0.55 -11.52 1.71
CA SER A 177 1.85 -10.98 1.30
C SER A 177 2.97 -12.02 1.45
N ARG A 178 2.95 -12.82 2.52
CA ARG A 178 3.90 -13.94 2.70
C ARG A 178 3.75 -14.98 1.60
N GLU A 179 2.53 -15.44 1.37
CA GLU A 179 2.26 -16.51 0.39
C GLU A 179 2.62 -16.08 -1.02
N LEU A 180 2.17 -14.91 -1.46
CA LEU A 180 2.52 -14.39 -2.80
C LEU A 180 4.02 -14.16 -2.94
N GLY A 181 4.69 -13.67 -1.90
CA GLY A 181 6.14 -13.51 -1.87
C GLY A 181 6.86 -14.84 -2.09
N LEU A 182 6.46 -15.89 -1.39
CA LEU A 182 7.03 -17.24 -1.54
C LEU A 182 6.81 -17.81 -2.94
N GLN A 183 5.60 -17.64 -3.51
CA GLN A 183 5.28 -18.17 -4.84
C GLN A 183 6.08 -17.50 -5.96
N TRP A 184 6.43 -16.21 -5.78
CA TRP A 184 6.99 -15.40 -6.85
C TRP A 184 8.46 -14.99 -6.65
N ALA A 185 9.06 -15.27 -5.50
CA ALA A 185 10.47 -14.92 -5.24
C ALA A 185 11.43 -15.40 -6.32
N ARG A 186 11.29 -16.67 -6.74
CA ARG A 186 12.12 -17.25 -7.79
C ARG A 186 11.84 -16.70 -9.20
N LYS A 187 10.77 -15.92 -9.35
CA LYS A 187 10.38 -15.24 -10.59
C LYS A 187 10.78 -13.76 -10.58
N GLY A 188 11.54 -13.33 -9.55
CA GLY A 188 12.04 -11.96 -9.43
C GLY A 188 11.03 -10.98 -8.83
N ILE A 189 9.88 -11.43 -8.28
CA ILE A 189 8.91 -10.54 -7.65
C ILE A 189 9.03 -10.64 -6.13
N ARG A 190 9.10 -9.50 -5.47
CA ARG A 190 9.03 -9.38 -4.01
C ARG A 190 7.65 -8.85 -3.61
N VAL A 191 7.05 -9.47 -2.61
CA VAL A 191 5.78 -9.02 -2.03
C VAL A 191 5.99 -8.85 -0.54
N ASN A 192 5.71 -7.65 -0.02
CA ASN A 192 5.86 -7.32 1.39
C ASN A 192 4.66 -6.49 1.87
N ALA A 193 4.44 -6.47 3.18
CA ALA A 193 3.42 -5.66 3.82
C ALA A 193 4.05 -4.46 4.54
N LEU A 194 3.46 -3.27 4.39
CA LEU A 194 3.68 -2.12 5.26
C LEU A 194 2.50 -2.04 6.23
N CYS A 195 2.78 -1.97 7.52
CA CYS A 195 1.79 -1.97 8.60
C CYS A 195 1.83 -0.64 9.35
N PRO A 196 1.12 0.40 8.87
CA PRO A 196 1.04 1.67 9.57
C PRO A 196 0.24 1.58 10.88
N GLY A 197 0.60 2.43 11.85
CA GLY A 197 -0.19 2.73 13.04
C GLY A 197 -1.21 3.84 12.80
N TRP A 198 -1.29 4.76 13.74
CA TRP A 198 -2.17 5.92 13.68
C TRP A 198 -1.55 7.03 12.84
N PHE A 199 -2.06 7.26 11.64
CA PHE A 199 -1.66 8.33 10.72
C PHE A 199 -2.88 9.13 10.26
N PRO A 200 -2.74 10.44 9.94
CA PRO A 200 -3.81 11.24 9.38
C PRO A 200 -4.32 10.67 8.05
N SER A 201 -5.63 10.42 7.97
CA SER A 201 -6.32 9.91 6.79
C SER A 201 -7.81 10.20 6.88
N GLU A 202 -8.57 10.04 5.80
CA GLU A 202 -10.04 10.15 5.87
C GLU A 202 -10.66 9.12 6.85
N MET A 203 -10.04 7.94 7.00
CA MET A 203 -10.46 6.91 7.94
C MET A 203 -10.24 7.32 9.41
N THR A 204 -9.23 8.15 9.67
CA THR A 204 -8.91 8.68 11.00
C THR A 204 -9.44 10.09 11.24
N ALA A 205 -10.00 10.78 10.23
CA ALA A 205 -10.55 12.13 10.39
C ALA A 205 -11.64 12.23 11.45
N ALA A 206 -12.40 11.16 11.71
CA ALA A 206 -13.35 11.08 12.81
C ALA A 206 -12.67 10.98 14.20
N MET A 207 -11.35 11.00 14.28
CA MET A 207 -10.55 10.99 15.52
C MET A 207 -9.93 12.36 15.83
N ASP A 208 -10.39 13.42 15.18
CA ASP A 208 -9.90 14.79 15.44
C ASP A 208 -10.49 15.40 16.71
N ASP A 209 -11.40 14.68 17.41
CA ASP A 209 -11.90 15.07 18.70
C ASP A 209 -10.88 14.82 19.83
N GLU A 210 -10.96 15.63 20.89
CA GLU A 210 -10.01 15.60 22.02
C GLU A 210 -9.97 14.22 22.70
N ALA A 211 -11.10 13.52 22.82
CA ALA A 211 -11.16 12.20 23.47
C ALA A 211 -10.40 11.13 22.67
N SER A 212 -10.53 11.17 21.35
CA SER A 212 -9.78 10.27 20.44
C SER A 212 -8.29 10.56 20.48
N MET A 213 -7.91 11.84 20.53
CA MET A 213 -6.52 12.24 20.65
C MET A 213 -5.93 11.87 22.01
N ASP A 214 -6.68 12.00 23.10
CA ASP A 214 -6.26 11.54 24.44
C ASP A 214 -6.11 10.02 24.49
N PHE A 215 -6.97 9.28 23.82
CA PHE A 215 -6.79 7.84 23.66
C PHE A 215 -5.46 7.50 22.97
N VAL A 216 -5.15 8.15 21.85
CA VAL A 216 -3.86 7.93 21.15
C VAL A 216 -2.70 8.31 22.06
N ARG A 217 -2.74 9.47 22.74
CA ARG A 217 -1.68 9.93 23.65
C ARG A 217 -1.44 8.96 24.82
N THR A 218 -2.52 8.42 25.37
CA THR A 218 -2.45 7.49 26.53
C THR A 218 -1.98 6.10 26.12
N MET A 219 -2.42 5.64 24.95
CA MET A 219 -2.22 4.26 24.54
C MET A 219 -1.00 4.06 23.64
N SER A 220 -0.46 5.09 23.00
CA SER A 220 0.70 4.96 22.11
C SER A 220 2.01 5.21 22.87
N PRO A 221 3.06 4.38 22.71
CA PRO A 221 4.38 4.67 23.25
C PRO A 221 4.96 6.00 22.75
N ILE A 222 4.81 6.31 21.44
CA ILE A 222 4.98 7.66 20.92
C ILE A 222 3.61 8.34 20.97
N PRO A 223 3.37 9.32 21.89
CA PRO A 223 2.03 9.78 22.25
C PRO A 223 1.45 10.80 21.26
N ARG A 224 1.47 10.49 19.96
CA ARG A 224 0.93 11.32 18.87
C ARG A 224 0.55 10.47 17.66
N LEU A 225 -0.16 11.05 16.72
CA LEU A 225 -0.26 10.50 15.37
C LEU A 225 1.11 10.56 14.68
N GLY A 226 1.38 9.60 13.81
CA GLY A 226 2.51 9.67 12.90
C GLY A 226 2.33 10.77 11.85
N GLU A 227 3.42 11.38 11.40
CA GLU A 227 3.43 12.25 10.24
C GLU A 227 3.57 11.41 8.97
N LEU A 228 2.88 11.76 7.88
CA LEU A 228 2.90 10.96 6.64
C LEU A 228 4.32 10.68 6.15
N ARG A 229 5.23 11.66 6.27
CA ARG A 229 6.65 11.52 5.91
C ARG A 229 7.40 10.42 6.68
N GLU A 230 6.90 10.01 7.85
CA GLU A 230 7.54 8.94 8.64
C GLU A 230 7.31 7.55 8.02
N LEU A 231 6.43 7.45 7.00
CA LEU A 231 6.25 6.26 6.17
C LEU A 231 7.16 6.22 4.93
N ASP A 232 7.79 7.35 4.54
CA ASP A 232 8.54 7.47 3.29
C ASP A 232 9.68 6.46 3.21
N GLY A 233 10.48 6.37 4.28
CA GLY A 233 11.62 5.43 4.33
C GLY A 233 11.20 3.98 4.19
N ALA A 234 10.09 3.57 4.85
CA ALA A 234 9.56 2.22 4.76
C ALA A 234 8.96 1.92 3.38
N LEU A 235 8.24 2.87 2.79
CA LEU A 235 7.71 2.74 1.43
C LEU A 235 8.84 2.59 0.41
N LEU A 236 9.81 3.50 0.43
CA LEU A 236 10.95 3.46 -0.50
C LEU A 236 11.79 2.20 -0.33
N LEU A 237 12.04 1.77 0.91
CA LEU A 237 12.69 0.50 1.18
C LEU A 237 11.98 -0.64 0.46
N LEU A 238 10.67 -0.80 0.63
CA LEU A 238 9.91 -1.91 0.07
C LEU A 238 9.72 -1.81 -1.44
N ALA A 239 9.58 -0.60 -1.99
CA ALA A 239 9.35 -0.35 -3.41
C ALA A 239 10.62 -0.41 -4.27
N SER A 240 11.81 -0.32 -3.67
CA SER A 240 13.10 -0.20 -4.38
C SER A 240 14.00 -1.42 -4.21
N ASP A 241 15.19 -1.40 -4.79
CA ASP A 241 16.19 -2.46 -4.67
C ASP A 241 16.86 -2.52 -3.29
N ALA A 242 16.63 -1.50 -2.43
CA ALA A 242 17.09 -1.51 -1.04
C ALA A 242 16.56 -2.72 -0.25
N ALA A 243 15.39 -3.27 -0.64
CA ALA A 243 14.82 -4.48 -0.05
C ALA A 243 15.03 -5.74 -0.91
N SER A 244 16.11 -5.82 -1.71
CA SER A 244 16.35 -6.93 -2.64
C SER A 244 16.35 -8.33 -2.00
N PHE A 245 16.57 -8.42 -0.68
CA PHE A 245 16.54 -9.66 0.09
C PHE A 245 15.35 -9.78 1.06
N MET A 246 14.31 -8.93 0.88
CA MET A 246 13.10 -8.93 1.71
C MET A 246 11.91 -9.52 0.93
N VAL A 247 11.39 -10.66 1.39
CA VAL A 247 10.24 -11.35 0.81
C VAL A 247 9.28 -11.76 1.93
N GLY A 248 8.00 -11.44 1.80
CA GLY A 248 6.97 -11.80 2.76
C GLY A 248 7.10 -11.08 4.11
N SER A 249 7.91 -10.04 4.17
CA SER A 249 8.16 -9.28 5.39
C SER A 249 6.99 -8.36 5.72
N SER A 250 6.78 -8.11 7.03
CA SER A 250 5.86 -7.10 7.52
C SER A 250 6.66 -5.99 8.21
N VAL A 251 6.69 -4.80 7.59
CA VAL A 251 7.38 -3.63 8.14
C VAL A 251 6.37 -2.80 8.92
N VAL A 252 6.60 -2.66 10.20
CA VAL A 252 5.71 -1.94 11.12
C VAL A 252 6.21 -0.53 11.35
N VAL A 253 5.32 0.45 11.19
CA VAL A 253 5.58 1.88 11.48
C VAL A 253 4.37 2.40 12.25
N ASP A 254 4.38 2.20 13.57
CA ASP A 254 3.20 2.38 14.42
C ASP A 254 3.46 3.13 15.74
N GLY A 255 4.63 3.75 15.89
CA GLY A 255 5.02 4.45 17.11
C GLY A 255 5.17 3.52 18.33
N GLY A 256 5.40 2.21 18.10
CA GLY A 256 5.57 1.18 19.15
C GLY A 256 4.27 0.56 19.64
N TRP A 257 3.14 0.82 18.98
CA TRP A 257 1.83 0.29 19.39
C TRP A 257 1.81 -1.23 19.54
N THR A 258 2.39 -1.96 18.58
CA THR A 258 2.41 -3.44 18.59
C THR A 258 3.60 -4.04 19.32
N ALA A 259 4.51 -3.25 19.85
CA ALA A 259 5.72 -3.73 20.54
C ALA A 259 5.49 -4.10 22.02
N ARG A 260 4.26 -3.98 22.53
CA ARG A 260 3.87 -4.24 23.92
C ARG A 260 2.84 -5.35 24.03
#